data_85500256df619c3a1c5b24791f0e30b0
#
_entry.id   85500256df619c3a1c5b24791f0e30b0
#
_cell.length_a   1.000
_cell.length_b   1.000
_cell.length_c   1.000
_cell.angle_alpha   90.00
_cell.angle_beta   90.00
_cell.angle_gamma   90.00
#
_symmetry.space_group_name_H-M   'P 1'
#
loop_
_entity.id
_entity.type
_entity.pdbx_description
1 polymer ?
#
loop_
_entity_poly.entity_id
_entity_poly.type
_entity_poly.pdbx_seq_one_letter_code
_entity_poly.pdbx_strand_id
1 'polypeptide(L)'
;MQIPQVVVVGSLNYDLVLKQERLPYKGETYTADDLIQGPGGKGANQAVQCAKLGLTTAMIGKVGEDRFGEALLGTLRAVGINDEGVKRQGTTGLGVVHLLPDGDYYSTLLKGANHLVTEADINEKMDLIQNCEYLLLQQEIPDHIVEYVIDIADTSNCQIVLNNAPARFIKEDRLKKVDILVVNETEAAYMEDTSVSSIEDAKQVASKLLTRVKQAVVLTLGEKGAVVAHSSSLFHVPAKKVTAVDATGAGDSYIGALVYSLQKGESYENAAAFASEVSAKTVSHYGGSDSFPTLNTIT
;
A
#
# COMPACT_ATOMS: atom_id res chain seq x y z
N MET A 1 -22.04 -2.14 -15.60
CA MET A 1 -20.85 -1.56 -14.94
C MET A 1 -19.62 -1.96 -15.73
N GLN A 2 -18.65 -1.07 -15.87
CA GLN A 2 -17.36 -1.44 -16.46
C GLN A 2 -16.60 -2.28 -15.43
N ILE A 3 -16.03 -3.40 -15.86
CA ILE A 3 -15.19 -4.25 -15.00
C ILE A 3 -13.93 -3.46 -14.66
N PRO A 4 -13.56 -3.29 -13.38
CA PRO A 4 -12.35 -2.56 -13.01
C PRO A 4 -11.10 -3.39 -13.36
N GLN A 5 -10.05 -2.71 -13.82
CA GLN A 5 -8.74 -3.33 -14.02
C GLN A 5 -8.09 -3.69 -12.68
N VAL A 6 -8.29 -2.83 -11.69
CA VAL A 6 -7.72 -3.00 -10.35
C VAL A 6 -8.84 -2.96 -9.30
N VAL A 7 -8.85 -3.95 -8.43
CA VAL A 7 -9.64 -3.94 -7.19
C VAL A 7 -8.68 -3.89 -6.00
N VAL A 8 -8.92 -2.97 -5.10
CA VAL A 8 -8.17 -2.89 -3.84
C VAL A 8 -9.10 -3.28 -2.70
N VAL A 9 -8.73 -4.29 -1.93
CA VAL A 9 -9.39 -4.64 -0.67
C VAL A 9 -8.45 -4.26 0.47
N GLY A 10 -8.77 -3.20 1.21
CA GLY A 10 -7.81 -2.67 2.16
C GLY A 10 -8.33 -1.54 3.03
N SER A 11 -7.39 -0.88 3.67
CA SER A 11 -7.62 0.18 4.64
C SER A 11 -7.91 1.54 4.01
N LEU A 12 -8.70 2.32 4.76
CA LEU A 12 -8.91 3.74 4.56
C LEU A 12 -8.69 4.42 5.93
N ASN A 13 -7.61 5.17 6.05
CA ASN A 13 -7.27 5.92 7.26
C ASN A 13 -7.29 7.42 6.99
N TYR A 14 -7.51 8.20 8.04
CA TYR A 14 -7.27 9.63 7.99
C TYR A 14 -6.07 9.95 8.87
N ASP A 15 -5.04 10.57 8.30
CA ASP A 15 -3.79 10.79 9.01
C ASP A 15 -3.76 12.17 9.67
N LEU A 16 -3.29 12.20 10.92
CA LEU A 16 -3.09 13.37 11.74
C LEU A 16 -1.61 13.43 12.13
N VAL A 17 -0.85 14.33 11.51
CA VAL A 17 0.59 14.50 11.78
C VAL A 17 0.79 15.71 12.66
N LEU A 18 1.12 15.50 13.93
CA LEU A 18 1.46 16.52 14.91
C LEU A 18 2.94 16.83 14.82
N LYS A 19 3.29 18.06 14.44
CA LYS A 19 4.67 18.57 14.53
C LYS A 19 4.92 19.08 15.92
N GLN A 20 5.98 18.63 16.57
CA GLN A 20 6.30 18.99 17.94
C GLN A 20 7.78 18.78 18.26
N GLU A 21 8.31 19.55 19.19
CA GLU A 21 9.73 19.50 19.58
C GLU A 21 10.12 18.19 20.25
N ARG A 22 9.20 17.54 20.97
CA ARG A 22 9.41 16.25 21.65
C ARG A 22 8.11 15.56 21.98
N LEU A 23 8.18 14.31 22.38
CA LEU A 23 7.02 13.61 22.95
C LEU A 23 6.67 14.17 24.34
N PRO A 24 5.39 14.19 24.74
CA PRO A 24 4.97 14.50 26.10
C PRO A 24 5.49 13.46 27.11
N TYR A 25 5.84 13.90 28.31
CA TYR A 25 6.10 12.99 29.41
C TYR A 25 4.80 12.43 30.00
N LYS A 26 4.92 11.36 30.76
CA LYS A 26 3.77 10.73 31.43
C LYS A 26 3.05 11.75 32.31
N GLY A 27 1.76 12.00 32.03
CA GLY A 27 0.92 12.93 32.78
C GLY A 27 1.06 14.41 32.38
N GLU A 28 1.83 14.70 31.34
CA GLU A 28 2.00 16.04 30.80
C GLU A 28 0.96 16.34 29.72
N THR A 29 0.46 17.57 29.68
CA THR A 29 -0.20 18.16 28.53
C THR A 29 0.83 18.98 27.76
N TYR A 30 1.18 18.55 26.55
CA TYR A 30 2.19 19.20 25.72
C TYR A 30 1.51 19.85 24.49
N THR A 31 1.99 21.02 24.09
CA THR A 31 1.45 21.75 22.93
C THR A 31 2.25 21.39 21.69
N ALA A 32 1.57 20.90 20.67
CA ALA A 32 2.16 20.71 19.34
C ALA A 32 2.21 22.04 18.59
N ASP A 33 3.18 22.20 17.70
CA ASP A 33 3.44 23.44 16.95
C ASP A 33 2.52 23.56 15.73
N ASP A 34 2.20 22.42 15.08
CA ASP A 34 1.41 22.40 13.86
C ASP A 34 0.68 21.03 13.69
N LEU A 35 -0.36 21.03 12.88
CA LEU A 35 -1.12 19.84 12.50
C LEU A 35 -1.25 19.76 10.99
N ILE A 36 -0.66 18.72 10.39
CA ILE A 36 -0.97 18.30 9.02
C ILE A 36 -1.99 17.18 9.10
N GLN A 37 -3.01 17.24 8.26
CA GLN A 37 -4.05 16.22 8.23
C GLN A 37 -4.43 15.91 6.79
N GLY A 38 -4.75 14.65 6.50
CA GLY A 38 -5.11 14.26 5.15
C GLY A 38 -5.50 12.79 5.00
N PRO A 39 -5.92 12.41 3.79
CA PRO A 39 -6.24 11.04 3.47
C PRO A 39 -5.00 10.16 3.53
N GLY A 40 -5.18 8.96 4.05
CA GLY A 40 -4.16 7.94 4.19
C GLY A 40 -4.76 6.54 4.20
N GLY A 41 -3.99 5.58 4.70
CA GLY A 41 -4.31 4.16 4.64
C GLY A 41 -3.76 3.51 3.38
N LYS A 42 -3.03 2.41 3.55
CA LYS A 42 -2.32 1.74 2.45
C LYS A 42 -3.25 1.35 1.30
N GLY A 43 -4.45 0.82 1.63
CA GLY A 43 -5.44 0.46 0.61
C GLY A 43 -5.87 1.66 -0.23
N ALA A 44 -6.32 2.74 0.43
CA ALA A 44 -6.74 3.96 -0.25
C ALA A 44 -5.60 4.60 -1.05
N ASN A 45 -4.39 4.66 -0.49
CA ASN A 45 -3.22 5.20 -1.17
C ASN A 45 -2.90 4.44 -2.47
N GLN A 46 -2.83 3.11 -2.41
CA GLN A 46 -2.55 2.28 -3.59
C GLN A 46 -3.66 2.42 -4.64
N ALA A 47 -4.94 2.47 -4.22
CA ALA A 47 -6.05 2.70 -5.14
C ALA A 47 -5.96 4.07 -5.82
N VAL A 48 -5.66 5.13 -5.05
CA VAL A 48 -5.50 6.50 -5.57
C VAL A 48 -4.36 6.56 -6.60
N GLN A 49 -3.22 5.92 -6.34
CA GLN A 49 -2.12 5.93 -7.30
C GLN A 49 -2.48 5.19 -8.58
N CYS A 50 -3.14 4.02 -8.50
CA CYS A 50 -3.63 3.31 -9.68
C CYS A 50 -4.57 4.19 -10.53
N ALA A 51 -5.54 4.85 -9.88
CA ALA A 51 -6.49 5.72 -10.56
C ALA A 51 -5.82 6.96 -11.17
N LYS A 52 -4.90 7.63 -10.45
CA LYS A 52 -4.13 8.78 -10.96
C LYS A 52 -3.27 8.44 -12.19
N LEU A 53 -2.87 7.18 -12.34
CA LEU A 53 -2.17 6.68 -13.53
C LEU A 53 -3.14 6.21 -14.64
N GLY A 54 -4.45 6.32 -14.42
CA GLY A 54 -5.48 6.04 -15.43
C GLY A 54 -6.00 4.62 -15.46
N LEU A 55 -5.76 3.80 -14.44
CA LEU A 55 -6.39 2.50 -14.30
C LEU A 55 -7.82 2.63 -13.77
N THR A 56 -8.76 1.90 -14.35
CA THR A 56 -10.10 1.76 -13.79
C THR A 56 -10.01 0.98 -12.48
N THR A 57 -10.26 1.67 -11.35
CA THR A 57 -10.00 1.15 -10.01
C THR A 57 -11.28 1.11 -9.19
N ALA A 58 -11.46 0.04 -8.41
CA ALA A 58 -12.50 -0.07 -7.40
C ALA A 58 -11.90 -0.32 -6.02
N MET A 59 -12.54 0.20 -4.98
CA MET A 59 -12.14 0.02 -3.58
C MET A 59 -13.21 -0.73 -2.80
N ILE A 60 -12.77 -1.71 -2.01
CA ILE A 60 -13.59 -2.45 -1.05
C ILE A 60 -12.98 -2.25 0.33
N GLY A 61 -13.78 -1.79 1.28
CA GLY A 61 -13.32 -1.51 2.64
C GLY A 61 -14.41 -0.88 3.50
N LYS A 62 -13.99 -0.24 4.60
CA LYS A 62 -14.92 0.50 5.47
C LYS A 62 -14.32 1.82 5.94
N VAL A 63 -15.20 2.83 6.05
CA VAL A 63 -14.93 4.10 6.72
C VAL A 63 -15.94 4.31 7.85
N GLY A 64 -15.66 5.24 8.74
CA GLY A 64 -16.60 5.63 9.80
C GLY A 64 -17.80 6.44 9.30
N GLU A 65 -18.81 6.55 10.15
CA GLU A 65 -19.98 7.44 9.98
C GLU A 65 -19.66 8.85 10.48
N ASP A 66 -18.47 9.34 10.17
CA ASP A 66 -17.91 10.59 10.66
C ASP A 66 -17.35 11.46 9.50
N ARG A 67 -16.88 12.68 9.85
CA ARG A 67 -16.32 13.62 8.88
C ARG A 67 -15.07 13.10 8.15
N PHE A 68 -14.29 12.23 8.81
CA PHE A 68 -13.09 11.67 8.22
C PHE A 68 -13.45 10.63 7.17
N GLY A 69 -14.47 9.79 7.44
CA GLY A 69 -14.99 8.86 6.45
C GLY A 69 -15.55 9.57 5.23
N GLU A 70 -16.27 10.69 5.41
CA GLU A 70 -16.77 11.49 4.28
C GLU A 70 -15.64 12.10 3.46
N ALA A 71 -14.60 12.61 4.10
CA ALA A 71 -13.42 13.15 3.42
C ALA A 71 -12.70 12.09 2.59
N LEU A 72 -12.51 10.87 3.13
CA LEU A 72 -11.89 9.75 2.42
C LEU A 72 -12.71 9.33 1.18
N LEU A 73 -14.03 9.20 1.31
CA LEU A 73 -14.91 8.92 0.16
C LEU A 73 -14.83 10.03 -0.88
N GLY A 74 -14.76 11.29 -0.44
CA GLY A 74 -14.54 12.44 -1.34
C GLY A 74 -13.24 12.33 -2.13
N THR A 75 -12.15 11.92 -1.49
CA THR A 75 -10.85 11.69 -2.14
C THR A 75 -10.95 10.59 -3.21
N LEU A 76 -11.58 9.47 -2.90
CA LEU A 76 -11.73 8.37 -3.88
C LEU A 76 -12.52 8.82 -5.11
N ARG A 77 -13.65 9.50 -4.89
CA ARG A 77 -14.53 10.01 -5.96
C ARG A 77 -13.84 11.06 -6.83
N ALA A 78 -13.02 11.93 -6.22
CA ALA A 78 -12.31 12.99 -6.93
C ALA A 78 -11.33 12.45 -8.00
N VAL A 79 -10.82 11.23 -7.82
CA VAL A 79 -9.94 10.56 -8.79
C VAL A 79 -10.63 9.45 -9.59
N GLY A 80 -11.98 9.36 -9.48
CA GLY A 80 -12.79 8.43 -10.27
C GLY A 80 -12.74 6.97 -9.83
N ILE A 81 -12.38 6.69 -8.57
CA ILE A 81 -12.43 5.34 -8.01
C ILE A 81 -13.89 4.94 -7.75
N ASN A 82 -14.26 3.73 -8.15
CA ASN A 82 -15.53 3.14 -7.76
C ASN A 82 -15.50 2.79 -6.27
N ASP A 83 -16.24 3.54 -5.45
CA ASP A 83 -16.34 3.39 -4.00
C ASP A 83 -17.59 2.64 -3.52
N GLU A 84 -18.37 2.02 -4.42
CA GLU A 84 -19.58 1.26 -4.05
C GLU A 84 -19.29 0.06 -3.13
N GLY A 85 -18.05 -0.39 -3.07
CA GLY A 85 -17.56 -1.42 -2.14
C GLY A 85 -17.14 -0.87 -0.77
N VAL A 86 -17.16 0.45 -0.56
CA VAL A 86 -16.78 1.07 0.71
C VAL A 86 -18.03 1.33 1.55
N LYS A 87 -18.16 0.58 2.64
CA LYS A 87 -19.29 0.74 3.59
C LYS A 87 -18.95 1.73 4.70
N ARG A 88 -19.99 2.29 5.32
CA ARG A 88 -19.87 3.19 6.47
C ARG A 88 -20.31 2.48 7.74
N GLN A 89 -19.42 2.41 8.75
CA GLN A 89 -19.71 1.78 10.03
C GLN A 89 -18.74 2.25 11.12
N GLY A 90 -19.25 2.64 12.28
CA GLY A 90 -18.43 3.02 13.44
C GLY A 90 -17.60 4.29 13.21
N THR A 91 -16.34 4.29 13.66
CA THR A 91 -15.39 5.41 13.53
C THR A 91 -14.34 5.11 12.48
N THR A 92 -13.92 6.13 11.74
CA THR A 92 -12.85 6.00 10.74
C THR A 92 -11.52 5.59 11.38
N GLY A 93 -10.73 4.76 10.70
CA GLY A 93 -9.35 4.48 11.08
C GLY A 93 -8.51 5.76 11.04
N LEU A 94 -7.65 5.96 12.02
CA LEU A 94 -6.78 7.14 12.11
C LEU A 94 -5.32 6.73 12.23
N GLY A 95 -4.44 7.39 11.47
CA GLY A 95 -3.02 7.42 11.73
C GLY A 95 -2.69 8.66 12.55
N VAL A 96 -2.18 8.52 13.78
CA VAL A 96 -1.69 9.64 14.57
C VAL A 96 -0.18 9.57 14.61
N VAL A 97 0.46 10.56 14.01
CA VAL A 97 1.92 10.62 13.87
C VAL A 97 2.44 11.81 14.66
N HIS A 98 3.43 11.58 15.50
CA HIS A 98 4.20 12.60 16.20
C HIS A 98 5.53 12.76 15.44
N LEU A 99 5.68 13.87 14.72
CA LEU A 99 6.88 14.19 13.94
C LEU A 99 7.78 15.14 14.73
N LEU A 100 9.05 14.76 14.90
CA LEU A 100 10.06 15.51 15.61
C LEU A 100 10.95 16.31 14.65
N PRO A 101 11.65 17.35 15.13
CA PRO A 101 12.48 18.24 14.28
C PRO A 101 13.66 17.55 13.58
N ASP A 102 14.16 16.45 14.13
CA ASP A 102 15.23 15.64 13.56
C ASP A 102 14.75 14.67 12.45
N GLY A 103 13.42 14.63 12.22
CA GLY A 103 12.77 13.73 11.26
C GLY A 103 12.35 12.39 11.85
N ASP A 104 12.68 12.11 13.10
CA ASP A 104 12.15 10.94 13.80
C ASP A 104 10.64 11.08 14.03
N TYR A 105 9.95 9.95 14.03
CA TYR A 105 8.52 9.94 14.26
C TYR A 105 8.05 8.75 15.10
N TYR A 106 6.93 8.96 15.77
CA TYR A 106 6.19 7.92 16.47
C TYR A 106 4.77 7.89 15.93
N SER A 107 4.26 6.71 15.65
CA SER A 107 2.91 6.58 15.11
C SER A 107 2.05 5.63 15.91
N THR A 108 0.77 5.96 15.99
CA THR A 108 -0.27 5.11 16.57
C THR A 108 -1.40 4.98 15.56
N LEU A 109 -1.78 3.75 15.26
CA LEU A 109 -2.86 3.45 14.34
C LEU A 109 -4.13 3.08 15.12
N LEU A 110 -5.19 3.86 14.96
CA LEU A 110 -6.53 3.50 15.39
C LEU A 110 -7.16 2.63 14.30
N LYS A 111 -7.46 1.40 14.63
CA LYS A 111 -8.03 0.41 13.69
C LYS A 111 -9.34 0.86 13.06
N GLY A 112 -10.26 1.38 13.86
CA GLY A 112 -11.54 1.94 13.43
C GLY A 112 -12.34 1.00 12.53
N ALA A 113 -13.04 1.56 11.55
CA ALA A 113 -13.88 0.85 10.61
C ALA A 113 -13.13 -0.21 9.78
N ASN A 114 -11.83 -0.03 9.53
CA ASN A 114 -11.01 -1.02 8.82
C ASN A 114 -11.10 -2.41 9.45
N HIS A 115 -11.14 -2.51 10.76
CA HIS A 115 -11.23 -3.78 11.48
C HIS A 115 -12.68 -4.31 11.65
N LEU A 116 -13.67 -3.61 11.09
CA LEU A 116 -15.07 -4.06 11.00
C LEU A 116 -15.41 -4.68 9.63
N VAL A 117 -14.45 -4.77 8.70
CA VAL A 117 -14.63 -5.46 7.42
C VAL A 117 -14.90 -6.95 7.69
N THR A 118 -15.91 -7.50 7.03
CA THR A 118 -16.37 -8.88 7.21
C THR A 118 -16.37 -9.64 5.88
N GLU A 119 -16.43 -10.97 5.95
CA GLU A 119 -16.62 -11.82 4.76
C GLU A 119 -17.91 -11.48 4.00
N ALA A 120 -18.98 -11.07 4.70
CA ALA A 120 -20.20 -10.63 4.05
C ALA A 120 -20.00 -9.40 3.17
N ASP A 121 -19.18 -8.45 3.61
CA ASP A 121 -18.82 -7.25 2.81
C ASP A 121 -18.07 -7.64 1.55
N ILE A 122 -17.17 -8.61 1.65
CA ILE A 122 -16.41 -9.14 0.52
C ILE A 122 -17.34 -9.88 -0.46
N ASN A 123 -18.21 -10.73 0.04
CA ASN A 123 -19.13 -11.52 -0.77
C ASN A 123 -20.10 -10.67 -1.59
N GLU A 124 -20.56 -9.54 -1.06
CA GLU A 124 -21.40 -8.58 -1.81
C GLU A 124 -20.70 -7.97 -3.03
N LYS A 125 -19.38 -8.00 -3.08
CA LYS A 125 -18.55 -7.46 -4.15
C LYS A 125 -17.67 -8.52 -4.81
N MET A 126 -18.01 -9.80 -4.66
CA MET A 126 -17.25 -10.92 -5.20
C MET A 126 -17.06 -10.81 -6.71
N ASP A 127 -18.08 -10.35 -7.43
CA ASP A 127 -18.02 -10.17 -8.88
C ASP A 127 -16.89 -9.19 -9.31
N LEU A 128 -16.62 -8.16 -8.51
CA LEU A 128 -15.51 -7.24 -8.79
C LEU A 128 -14.17 -7.96 -8.63
N ILE A 129 -14.00 -8.72 -7.54
CA ILE A 129 -12.77 -9.44 -7.23
C ILE A 129 -12.49 -10.52 -8.28
N GLN A 130 -13.52 -11.27 -8.69
CA GLN A 130 -13.35 -12.38 -9.64
C GLN A 130 -13.09 -11.94 -11.07
N ASN A 131 -13.43 -10.70 -11.44
CA ASN A 131 -13.33 -10.23 -12.81
C ASN A 131 -12.27 -9.12 -13.01
N CYS A 132 -11.56 -8.68 -11.97
CA CYS A 132 -10.46 -7.73 -12.14
C CYS A 132 -9.21 -8.39 -12.73
N GLU A 133 -8.30 -7.57 -13.25
CA GLU A 133 -6.99 -8.03 -13.71
C GLU A 133 -6.00 -8.16 -12.52
N TYR A 134 -6.04 -7.19 -11.60
CA TYR A 134 -5.19 -7.13 -10.41
C TYR A 134 -6.01 -6.91 -9.14
N LEU A 135 -5.73 -7.69 -8.12
CA LEU A 135 -6.25 -7.53 -6.77
C LEU A 135 -5.11 -7.11 -5.84
N LEU A 136 -5.25 -5.94 -5.20
CA LEU A 136 -4.27 -5.42 -4.24
C LEU A 136 -4.75 -5.62 -2.82
N LEU A 137 -3.86 -6.13 -1.98
CA LEU A 137 -4.10 -6.42 -0.57
C LEU A 137 -2.96 -5.85 0.31
N GLN A 138 -3.30 -5.42 1.52
CA GLN A 138 -2.35 -4.97 2.55
C GLN A 138 -2.77 -5.56 3.91
N GLN A 139 -1.99 -5.28 4.97
CA GLN A 139 -2.21 -5.89 6.29
C GLN A 139 -2.82 -4.91 7.31
N GLU A 140 -3.65 -3.96 6.87
CA GLU A 140 -4.32 -2.99 7.74
C GLU A 140 -5.81 -3.27 7.95
N ILE A 141 -6.31 -4.40 7.45
CA ILE A 141 -7.64 -4.97 7.74
C ILE A 141 -7.47 -6.29 8.50
N PRO A 142 -8.53 -6.94 9.01
CA PRO A 142 -8.38 -8.19 9.76
C PRO A 142 -7.68 -9.28 8.95
N ASP A 143 -6.72 -9.98 9.55
CA ASP A 143 -5.90 -11.01 8.90
C ASP A 143 -6.75 -12.10 8.22
N HIS A 144 -7.81 -12.57 8.91
CA HIS A 144 -8.71 -13.58 8.36
C HIS A 144 -9.46 -13.11 7.10
N ILE A 145 -9.69 -11.80 6.96
CA ILE A 145 -10.30 -11.23 5.75
C ILE A 145 -9.28 -11.20 4.60
N VAL A 146 -8.02 -10.84 4.87
CA VAL A 146 -6.96 -10.92 3.86
C VAL A 146 -6.82 -12.36 3.35
N GLU A 147 -6.74 -13.33 4.27
CA GLU A 147 -6.69 -14.76 3.93
C GLU A 147 -7.91 -15.20 3.11
N TYR A 148 -9.11 -14.78 3.52
CA TYR A 148 -10.36 -15.10 2.82
C TYR A 148 -10.40 -14.55 1.40
N VAL A 149 -9.96 -13.30 1.21
CA VAL A 149 -9.91 -12.66 -0.11
C VAL A 149 -8.89 -13.35 -1.02
N ILE A 150 -7.73 -13.76 -0.49
CA ILE A 150 -6.75 -14.56 -1.23
C ILE A 150 -7.37 -15.89 -1.70
N ASP A 151 -8.13 -16.57 -0.82
CA ASP A 151 -8.79 -17.85 -1.17
C ASP A 151 -9.82 -17.68 -2.30
N ILE A 152 -10.60 -16.60 -2.28
CA ILE A 152 -11.59 -16.30 -3.35
C ILE A 152 -10.87 -15.98 -4.66
N ALA A 153 -9.88 -15.11 -4.60
CA ALA A 153 -9.17 -14.63 -5.78
C ALA A 153 -8.35 -15.72 -6.47
N ASP A 154 -7.82 -16.68 -5.72
CA ASP A 154 -7.07 -17.82 -6.27
C ASP A 154 -7.92 -18.72 -7.21
N THR A 155 -9.25 -18.62 -7.13
CA THR A 155 -10.16 -19.35 -8.03
C THR A 155 -10.54 -18.56 -9.29
N SER A 156 -9.98 -17.38 -9.46
CA SER A 156 -10.22 -16.47 -10.60
C SER A 156 -8.96 -16.29 -11.46
N ASN A 157 -9.06 -15.46 -12.50
CA ASN A 157 -7.93 -15.13 -13.36
C ASN A 157 -7.19 -13.85 -12.92
N CYS A 158 -7.57 -13.24 -11.78
CA CYS A 158 -6.92 -12.02 -11.31
C CYS A 158 -5.54 -12.32 -10.71
N GLN A 159 -4.61 -11.38 -10.86
CA GLN A 159 -3.30 -11.45 -10.23
C GLN A 159 -3.37 -10.84 -8.83
N ILE A 160 -2.98 -11.62 -7.83
CA ILE A 160 -2.99 -11.21 -6.42
C ILE A 160 -1.66 -10.52 -6.10
N VAL A 161 -1.71 -9.22 -5.81
CA VAL A 161 -0.59 -8.42 -5.35
C VAL A 161 -0.75 -8.18 -3.84
N LEU A 162 0.12 -8.77 -3.04
CA LEU A 162 0.11 -8.62 -1.59
C LEU A 162 1.26 -7.75 -1.14
N ASN A 163 0.93 -6.60 -0.55
CA ASN A 163 1.87 -5.81 0.23
C ASN A 163 1.78 -6.25 1.70
N ASN A 164 2.79 -6.97 2.19
CA ASN A 164 2.80 -7.45 3.59
C ASN A 164 3.18 -6.34 4.58
N ALA A 165 2.48 -5.23 4.52
CA ALA A 165 2.68 -4.02 5.32
C ALA A 165 1.41 -3.63 6.11
N PRO A 166 1.50 -3.40 7.44
CA PRO A 166 2.63 -3.75 8.30
C PRO A 166 2.90 -5.26 8.32
N ALA A 167 4.15 -5.64 8.57
CA ALA A 167 4.57 -7.04 8.54
C ALA A 167 3.70 -7.95 9.42
N ARG A 168 3.18 -9.01 8.84
CA ARG A 168 2.38 -10.02 9.53
C ARG A 168 2.77 -11.42 9.11
N PHE A 169 2.48 -12.38 9.98
CA PHE A 169 2.59 -13.78 9.63
C PHE A 169 1.48 -14.16 8.63
N ILE A 170 1.87 -14.81 7.53
CA ILE A 170 0.97 -15.33 6.52
C ILE A 170 1.20 -16.83 6.43
N LYS A 171 0.12 -17.60 6.45
CA LYS A 171 0.21 -19.06 6.30
C LYS A 171 0.80 -19.42 4.94
N GLU A 172 1.65 -20.43 4.91
CA GLU A 172 2.37 -20.84 3.71
C GLU A 172 1.44 -21.24 2.57
N ASP A 173 0.32 -21.90 2.87
CA ASP A 173 -0.68 -22.28 1.89
C ASP A 173 -1.41 -21.09 1.26
N ARG A 174 -1.48 -19.94 1.95
CA ARG A 174 -2.01 -18.66 1.43
C ARG A 174 -0.96 -17.91 0.62
N LEU A 175 0.26 -17.88 1.11
CA LEU A 175 1.34 -17.19 0.42
C LEU A 175 1.61 -17.81 -0.97
N LYS A 176 1.48 -19.13 -1.10
CA LYS A 176 1.56 -19.85 -2.40
C LYS A 176 0.46 -19.48 -3.41
N LYS A 177 -0.59 -18.79 -2.98
CA LYS A 177 -1.65 -18.29 -3.86
C LYS A 177 -1.40 -16.86 -4.35
N VAL A 178 -0.48 -16.16 -3.72
CA VAL A 178 -0.09 -14.78 -4.08
C VAL A 178 0.77 -14.80 -5.33
N ASP A 179 0.44 -13.96 -6.31
CA ASP A 179 1.22 -13.84 -7.54
C ASP A 179 2.44 -12.95 -7.33
N ILE A 180 2.25 -11.77 -6.74
CA ILE A 180 3.31 -10.79 -6.51
C ILE A 180 3.32 -10.39 -5.03
N LEU A 181 4.43 -10.65 -4.37
CA LEU A 181 4.67 -10.17 -2.99
C LEU A 181 5.51 -8.90 -3.02
N VAL A 182 5.02 -7.84 -2.38
CA VAL A 182 5.75 -6.58 -2.21
C VAL A 182 6.03 -6.36 -0.73
N VAL A 183 7.31 -6.16 -0.39
CA VAL A 183 7.80 -5.95 0.97
C VAL A 183 8.93 -4.92 0.98
N ASN A 184 9.15 -4.26 2.11
CA ASN A 184 10.37 -3.48 2.36
C ASN A 184 11.40 -4.30 3.15
N GLU A 185 12.56 -3.70 3.50
CA GLU A 185 13.63 -4.37 4.25
C GLU A 185 13.14 -4.93 5.58
N THR A 186 12.35 -4.17 6.32
CA THR A 186 11.86 -4.55 7.65
C THR A 186 10.84 -5.68 7.55
N GLU A 187 9.94 -5.62 6.59
CA GLU A 187 8.91 -6.63 6.34
C GLU A 187 9.53 -7.94 5.85
N ALA A 188 10.51 -7.86 4.95
CA ALA A 188 11.25 -9.01 4.46
C ALA A 188 12.08 -9.67 5.58
N ALA A 189 12.74 -8.85 6.41
CA ALA A 189 13.48 -9.31 7.58
C ALA A 189 12.57 -10.06 8.57
N TYR A 190 11.36 -9.53 8.83
CA TYR A 190 10.36 -10.19 9.66
C TYR A 190 9.92 -11.55 9.10
N MET A 191 9.66 -11.63 7.78
CA MET A 191 9.19 -12.87 7.14
C MET A 191 10.21 -13.99 7.13
N GLU A 192 11.50 -13.67 7.10
CA GLU A 192 12.60 -14.62 6.98
C GLU A 192 13.46 -14.74 8.24
N ASP A 193 13.06 -14.09 9.34
CA ASP A 193 13.80 -14.06 10.61
C ASP A 193 15.28 -13.73 10.40
N THR A 194 15.56 -12.67 9.67
CA THR A 194 16.93 -12.25 9.30
C THR A 194 17.04 -10.73 9.24
N SER A 195 18.21 -10.22 8.88
CA SER A 195 18.41 -8.80 8.62
C SER A 195 18.60 -8.54 7.13
N VAL A 196 18.12 -7.39 6.64
CA VAL A 196 18.33 -6.92 5.27
C VAL A 196 19.01 -5.56 5.36
N SER A 197 20.33 -5.52 5.20
CA SER A 197 21.16 -4.31 5.34
C SER A 197 21.84 -3.88 4.04
N SER A 198 21.95 -4.79 3.10
CA SER A 198 22.60 -4.59 1.81
C SER A 198 21.71 -5.07 0.65
N ILE A 199 22.06 -4.62 -0.57
CA ILE A 199 21.41 -5.12 -1.81
C ILE A 199 21.62 -6.64 -1.96
N GLU A 200 22.76 -7.15 -1.51
CA GLU A 200 23.04 -8.58 -1.60
C GLU A 200 22.20 -9.40 -0.63
N ASP A 201 22.00 -8.91 0.62
CA ASP A 201 21.05 -9.53 1.55
C ASP A 201 19.63 -9.52 0.96
N ALA A 202 19.23 -8.38 0.38
CA ALA A 202 17.91 -8.25 -0.27
C ALA A 202 17.72 -9.26 -1.41
N LYS A 203 18.75 -9.50 -2.24
CA LYS A 203 18.71 -10.51 -3.29
C LYS A 203 18.53 -11.91 -2.74
N GLN A 204 19.26 -12.25 -1.68
CA GLN A 204 19.16 -13.56 -1.04
C GLN A 204 17.75 -13.76 -0.45
N VAL A 205 17.22 -12.77 0.27
CA VAL A 205 15.90 -12.83 0.87
C VAL A 205 14.81 -12.87 -0.20
N ALA A 206 14.88 -12.02 -1.23
CA ALA A 206 13.92 -12.03 -2.33
C ALA A 206 13.89 -13.38 -3.08
N SER A 207 15.06 -13.99 -3.31
CA SER A 207 15.15 -15.32 -3.93
C SER A 207 14.51 -16.41 -3.08
N LYS A 208 14.66 -16.32 -1.75
CA LYS A 208 14.04 -17.27 -0.82
C LYS A 208 12.53 -17.08 -0.76
N LEU A 209 12.04 -15.85 -0.67
CA LEU A 209 10.62 -15.52 -0.69
C LEU A 209 9.95 -15.92 -2.03
N LEU A 210 10.67 -15.83 -3.16
CA LEU A 210 10.16 -16.22 -4.47
C LEU A 210 9.71 -17.69 -4.50
N THR A 211 10.34 -18.58 -3.74
CA THR A 211 9.93 -20.00 -3.68
C THR A 211 8.57 -20.21 -3.00
N ARG A 212 8.04 -19.18 -2.37
CA ARG A 212 6.81 -19.18 -1.57
C ARG A 212 5.63 -18.50 -2.25
N VAL A 213 5.84 -17.85 -3.41
CA VAL A 213 4.82 -17.15 -4.20
C VAL A 213 4.79 -17.64 -5.64
N LYS A 214 3.77 -17.27 -6.42
CA LYS A 214 3.60 -17.80 -7.77
C LYS A 214 4.57 -17.19 -8.79
N GLN A 215 4.79 -15.85 -8.77
CA GLN A 215 5.42 -15.17 -9.90
C GLN A 215 6.62 -14.31 -9.51
N ALA A 216 6.45 -13.37 -8.56
CA ALA A 216 7.49 -12.40 -8.27
C ALA A 216 7.50 -11.93 -6.81
N VAL A 217 8.69 -11.50 -6.39
CA VAL A 217 8.90 -10.74 -5.14
C VAL A 217 9.56 -9.41 -5.50
N VAL A 218 9.00 -8.33 -5.00
CA VAL A 218 9.56 -6.98 -5.10
C VAL A 218 9.92 -6.51 -3.70
N LEU A 219 11.20 -6.37 -3.43
CA LEU A 219 11.74 -5.92 -2.15
C LEU A 219 12.26 -4.48 -2.29
N THR A 220 11.53 -3.52 -1.76
CA THR A 220 11.90 -2.11 -1.81
C THR A 220 12.95 -1.77 -0.76
N LEU A 221 13.91 -0.91 -1.12
CA LEU A 221 15.11 -0.56 -0.33
C LEU A 221 15.24 0.96 -0.13
N GLY A 222 14.11 1.69 -0.12
CA GLY A 222 14.09 3.13 0.01
C GLY A 222 14.99 3.81 -1.04
N GLU A 223 15.94 4.62 -0.61
CA GLU A 223 16.88 5.34 -1.49
C GLU A 223 17.83 4.46 -2.31
N LYS A 224 17.93 3.17 -1.94
CA LYS A 224 18.72 2.19 -2.69
C LYS A 224 17.95 1.57 -3.85
N GLY A 225 16.63 1.82 -3.99
CA GLY A 225 15.79 1.29 -5.06
C GLY A 225 15.02 0.03 -4.69
N ALA A 226 15.03 -0.98 -5.52
CA ALA A 226 14.34 -2.23 -5.27
C ALA A 226 15.09 -3.44 -5.85
N VAL A 227 14.94 -4.57 -5.20
CA VAL A 227 15.33 -5.89 -5.74
C VAL A 227 14.09 -6.61 -6.22
N VAL A 228 14.14 -7.15 -7.43
CA VAL A 228 13.06 -7.95 -7.99
C VAL A 228 13.56 -9.35 -8.28
N ALA A 229 12.87 -10.34 -7.73
CA ALA A 229 13.06 -11.75 -8.03
C ALA A 229 11.82 -12.26 -8.81
N HIS A 230 12.01 -12.78 -10.01
CA HIS A 230 10.94 -13.29 -10.88
C HIS A 230 11.44 -14.46 -11.71
N SER A 231 10.78 -15.60 -11.66
CA SER A 231 11.20 -16.82 -12.34
C SER A 231 12.69 -17.14 -12.05
N SER A 232 13.56 -17.13 -13.08
CA SER A 232 15.01 -17.31 -12.94
C SER A 232 15.79 -15.99 -12.91
N SER A 233 15.10 -14.86 -12.91
CA SER A 233 15.70 -13.51 -12.97
C SER A 233 15.75 -12.89 -11.58
N LEU A 234 16.90 -12.31 -11.26
CA LEU A 234 17.14 -11.60 -10.02
C LEU A 234 17.94 -10.33 -10.33
N PHE A 235 17.35 -9.18 -10.17
CA PHE A 235 17.98 -7.91 -10.53
C PHE A 235 17.70 -6.82 -9.50
N HIS A 236 18.56 -5.81 -9.51
CA HIS A 236 18.41 -4.61 -8.71
C HIS A 236 18.10 -3.42 -9.62
N VAL A 237 17.04 -2.71 -9.30
CA VAL A 237 16.66 -1.45 -9.95
C VAL A 237 17.03 -0.30 -9.00
N PRO A 238 17.98 0.58 -9.35
CA PRO A 238 18.37 1.68 -8.48
C PRO A 238 17.26 2.73 -8.36
N ALA A 239 17.17 3.37 -7.20
CA ALA A 239 16.26 4.49 -7.03
C ALA A 239 16.70 5.70 -7.86
N LYS A 240 15.74 6.50 -8.29
CA LYS A 240 16.00 7.80 -8.89
C LYS A 240 16.42 8.78 -7.80
N LYS A 241 17.58 9.43 -7.95
CA LYS A 241 18.09 10.39 -6.96
C LYS A 241 17.23 11.66 -6.97
N VAL A 242 16.67 12.00 -5.83
CA VAL A 242 15.87 13.21 -5.59
C VAL A 242 16.15 13.74 -4.19
N THR A 243 15.80 14.99 -3.94
CA THR A 243 15.74 15.50 -2.57
C THR A 243 14.38 15.13 -1.99
N ALA A 244 14.38 14.21 -1.02
CA ALA A 244 13.17 13.81 -0.34
C ALA A 244 12.67 14.95 0.57
N VAL A 245 11.38 15.23 0.48
CA VAL A 245 10.65 16.21 1.30
C VAL A 245 9.76 15.50 2.29
N ASP A 246 9.03 14.46 1.82
CA ASP A 246 8.12 13.66 2.63
C ASP A 246 8.07 12.23 2.05
N ALA A 247 8.39 11.24 2.85
CA ALA A 247 8.38 9.84 2.43
C ALA A 247 7.01 9.14 2.59
N THR A 248 5.99 9.85 3.08
CA THR A 248 4.65 9.31 3.31
C THR A 248 4.03 8.82 1.99
N GLY A 249 3.59 7.57 1.97
CA GLY A 249 2.95 6.98 0.79
C GLY A 249 3.91 6.57 -0.34
N ALA A 250 5.23 6.74 -0.19
CA ALA A 250 6.22 6.36 -1.21
C ALA A 250 6.09 4.89 -1.64
N GLY A 251 5.95 3.98 -0.69
CA GLY A 251 5.74 2.56 -0.96
C GLY A 251 4.41 2.29 -1.66
N ASP A 252 3.34 2.98 -1.26
CA ASP A 252 2.01 2.81 -1.86
C ASP A 252 1.99 3.34 -3.30
N SER A 253 2.61 4.49 -3.56
CA SER A 253 2.75 5.03 -4.92
C SER A 253 3.62 4.13 -5.81
N TYR A 254 4.69 3.55 -5.24
CA TYR A 254 5.49 2.54 -5.94
C TYR A 254 4.64 1.34 -6.37
N ILE A 255 3.81 0.79 -5.47
CA ILE A 255 2.97 -0.37 -5.76
C ILE A 255 1.91 -0.05 -6.84
N GLY A 256 1.23 1.09 -6.71
CA GLY A 256 0.26 1.53 -7.73
C GLY A 256 0.90 1.69 -9.13
N ALA A 257 2.12 2.24 -9.18
CA ALA A 257 2.87 2.40 -10.42
C ALA A 257 3.40 1.06 -10.98
N LEU A 258 3.86 0.17 -10.12
CA LEU A 258 4.26 -1.20 -10.50
C LEU A 258 3.10 -1.91 -11.19
N VAL A 259 1.92 -1.92 -10.57
CA VAL A 259 0.72 -2.56 -11.12
C VAL A 259 0.29 -1.89 -12.43
N TYR A 260 0.33 -0.56 -12.51
CA TYR A 260 0.05 0.15 -13.77
C TYR A 260 0.95 -0.33 -14.90
N SER A 261 2.25 -0.39 -14.68
CA SER A 261 3.21 -0.78 -15.72
C SER A 261 3.06 -2.24 -16.12
N LEU A 262 2.85 -3.14 -15.17
CA LEU A 262 2.57 -4.57 -15.44
C LEU A 262 1.25 -4.75 -16.22
N GLN A 263 0.20 -3.96 -15.92
CA GLN A 263 -1.07 -4.00 -16.64
C GLN A 263 -0.91 -3.53 -18.10
N LYS A 264 0.08 -2.69 -18.38
CA LYS A 264 0.46 -2.32 -19.76
C LYS A 264 1.30 -3.38 -20.48
N GLY A 265 1.62 -4.49 -19.84
CA GLY A 265 2.39 -5.59 -20.42
C GLY A 265 3.91 -5.39 -20.36
N GLU A 266 4.37 -4.43 -19.57
CA GLU A 266 5.81 -4.21 -19.37
C GLU A 266 6.46 -5.35 -18.57
N SER A 267 7.77 -5.52 -18.76
CA SER A 267 8.54 -6.44 -17.94
C SER A 267 8.63 -6.00 -16.48
N TYR A 268 8.91 -6.91 -15.56
CA TYR A 268 9.12 -6.58 -14.15
C TYR A 268 10.25 -5.55 -13.94
N GLU A 269 11.28 -5.57 -14.79
CA GLU A 269 12.38 -4.61 -14.74
C GLU A 269 11.89 -3.19 -15.10
N ASN A 270 11.18 -3.06 -16.22
CA ASN A 270 10.61 -1.79 -16.66
C ASN A 270 9.55 -1.29 -15.66
N ALA A 271 8.72 -2.19 -15.12
CA ALA A 271 7.71 -1.86 -14.14
C ALA A 271 8.32 -1.33 -12.83
N ALA A 272 9.38 -1.97 -12.34
CA ALA A 272 10.09 -1.52 -11.15
C ALA A 272 10.83 -0.20 -11.38
N ALA A 273 11.39 0.02 -12.57
CA ALA A 273 12.03 1.28 -12.95
C ALA A 273 11.01 2.43 -12.99
N PHE A 274 9.86 2.21 -13.63
CA PHE A 274 8.77 3.19 -13.64
C PHE A 274 8.23 3.47 -12.24
N ALA A 275 8.04 2.43 -11.43
CA ALA A 275 7.60 2.56 -10.04
C ALA A 275 8.59 3.40 -9.20
N SER A 276 9.90 3.21 -9.40
CA SER A 276 10.94 4.02 -8.75
C SER A 276 10.87 5.50 -9.18
N GLU A 277 10.54 5.78 -10.44
CA GLU A 277 10.37 7.15 -10.92
C GLU A 277 9.14 7.83 -10.29
N VAL A 278 8.01 7.12 -10.23
CA VAL A 278 6.78 7.59 -9.60
C VAL A 278 7.00 7.87 -8.11
N SER A 279 7.62 6.93 -7.39
CA SER A 279 7.93 7.08 -5.98
C SER A 279 8.88 8.24 -5.70
N ALA A 280 9.87 8.48 -6.57
CA ALA A 280 10.77 9.62 -6.47
C ALA A 280 10.03 10.97 -6.62
N LYS A 281 9.04 11.05 -7.50
CA LYS A 281 8.16 12.23 -7.61
C LYS A 281 7.30 12.40 -6.36
N THR A 282 6.74 11.31 -5.83
CA THR A 282 5.96 11.32 -4.60
C THR A 282 6.74 11.94 -3.45
N VAL A 283 7.94 11.43 -3.16
CA VAL A 283 8.75 11.91 -2.03
C VAL A 283 9.29 13.34 -2.18
N SER A 284 9.19 13.92 -3.37
CA SER A 284 9.62 15.31 -3.64
C SER A 284 8.57 16.35 -3.24
N HIS A 285 7.39 15.92 -2.78
CA HIS A 285 6.28 16.80 -2.38
C HIS A 285 5.73 16.39 -1.02
N TYR A 286 5.11 17.33 -0.32
CA TYR A 286 4.42 17.04 0.95
C TYR A 286 3.05 16.40 0.72
N GLY A 287 2.66 15.52 1.64
CA GLY A 287 1.32 15.01 1.78
C GLY A 287 1.08 13.67 1.07
N GLY A 288 0.81 12.62 1.82
CA GLY A 288 0.43 11.26 1.38
C GLY A 288 -0.08 11.11 -0.06
N SER A 289 -1.32 10.68 -0.25
CA SER A 289 -1.88 10.49 -1.60
C SER A 289 -2.08 11.78 -2.42
N ASP A 290 -2.02 12.96 -1.78
CA ASP A 290 -2.08 14.24 -2.49
C ASP A 290 -0.82 14.49 -3.32
N SER A 291 0.35 14.04 -2.84
CA SER A 291 1.65 14.14 -3.53
C SER A 291 1.80 13.18 -4.73
N PHE A 292 0.90 12.22 -4.87
CA PHE A 292 1.02 11.19 -5.91
C PHE A 292 0.90 11.76 -7.31
N PRO A 293 1.86 11.48 -8.21
CA PRO A 293 1.86 12.03 -9.55
C PRO A 293 0.81 11.37 -10.45
N THR A 294 0.38 12.13 -11.45
CA THR A 294 -0.36 11.63 -12.62
C THR A 294 0.61 11.32 -13.76
N LEU A 295 0.16 10.62 -14.80
CA LEU A 295 1.00 10.35 -15.98
C LEU A 295 1.60 11.64 -16.57
N ASN A 296 0.81 12.71 -16.64
CA ASN A 296 1.26 13.99 -17.20
C ASN A 296 2.33 14.71 -16.38
N THR A 297 2.53 14.31 -15.13
CA THR A 297 3.52 14.94 -14.24
C THR A 297 4.79 14.10 -14.07
N ILE A 298 4.82 12.88 -14.60
CA ILE A 298 5.98 11.98 -14.56
C ILE A 298 6.93 12.30 -15.72
N THR A 299 6.41 12.62 -16.87
CA THR A 299 7.16 13.08 -18.06
C THR A 299 7.53 14.53 -17.91
#